data_fcafdd523bd474d25672bcaafae76316
#
_entry.id   fcafdd523bd474d25672bcaafae76316
#
_cell.length_a   1.000
_cell.length_b   1.000
_cell.length_c   1.000
_cell.angle_alpha   90.00
_cell.angle_beta   90.00
_cell.angle_gamma   90.00
#
_symmetry.space_group_name_H-M   'P 1'
#
loop_
_entity.id
_entity.type
_entity.pdbx_description
1 polymer ?
#
loop_
_entity_poly.entity_id
_entity_poly.type
_entity_poly.pdbx_seq_one_letter_code
_entity_poly.pdbx_strand_id
1 'polypeptide(L)'
;IRIGTAEIYRQVGKIDEVLESLVIGQNWKNDTRLILFVVLRENIQLTGELIKIIKDQLRTGASPRHVPSIVIQTSEIPKTKSGKIVELAVRDLVNGKEIKNASALANPDCLDFYRNLKI
;
A
#
# COMPACT_ATOMS: atom_id res chain seq x y z
N ILE A 1 5.44 16.23 -11.77
CA ILE A 1 5.15 16.51 -10.36
C ILE A 1 5.01 15.22 -9.59
N ARG A 2 5.83 15.07 -8.58
CA ARG A 2 5.78 13.89 -7.71
C ARG A 2 4.74 14.07 -6.62
N ILE A 3 3.91 13.05 -6.43
CA ILE A 3 3.03 12.99 -5.27
C ILE A 3 3.85 12.42 -4.11
N GLY A 4 3.96 13.16 -3.02
CA GLY A 4 4.73 12.70 -1.86
C GLY A 4 4.01 11.59 -1.12
N THR A 5 4.63 10.41 -1.02
CA THR A 5 4.04 9.27 -0.31
C THR A 5 4.01 9.50 1.20
N ALA A 6 4.94 10.31 1.73
CA ALA A 6 4.99 10.59 3.16
C ALA A 6 3.68 11.18 3.69
N GLU A 7 3.04 12.05 2.90
CA GLU A 7 1.77 12.65 3.31
C GLU A 7 0.67 11.60 3.37
N ILE A 8 0.68 10.64 2.43
CA ILE A 8 -0.29 9.55 2.43
C ILE A 8 -0.15 8.72 3.70
N TYR A 9 1.08 8.35 4.06
CA TYR A 9 1.32 7.57 5.27
C TYR A 9 0.90 8.32 6.53
N ARG A 10 1.15 9.62 6.58
CA ARG A 10 0.78 10.44 7.73
C ARG A 10 -0.73 10.49 7.91
N GLN A 11 -1.48 10.67 6.84
CA GLN A 11 -2.93 10.76 6.92
C GLN A 11 -3.57 9.40 7.23
N VAL A 12 -3.09 8.33 6.59
CA VAL A 12 -3.60 6.98 6.85
C VAL A 12 -3.29 6.55 8.29
N GLY A 13 -2.14 6.97 8.83
CA GLY A 13 -1.76 6.66 10.20
C GLY A 13 -2.68 7.27 11.26
N LYS A 14 -3.51 8.25 10.90
CA LYS A 14 -4.49 8.83 11.82
C LYS A 14 -5.75 7.97 11.94
N ILE A 15 -5.90 6.96 11.10
CA ILE A 15 -7.06 6.08 11.11
C ILE A 15 -6.77 4.92 12.06
N ASP A 16 -7.56 4.84 13.15
CA ASP A 16 -7.31 3.87 14.22
C ASP A 16 -7.40 2.42 13.75
N GLU A 17 -8.23 2.12 12.77
CA GLU A 17 -8.43 0.77 12.26
C GLU A 17 -7.23 0.25 11.47
N VAL A 18 -6.34 1.14 11.01
CA VAL A 18 -5.19 0.78 10.19
C VAL A 18 -3.94 0.67 11.05
N LEU A 19 -3.32 -0.51 11.07
CA LEU A 19 -2.06 -0.73 11.78
C LEU A 19 -0.85 -0.31 10.95
N GLU A 20 -0.86 -0.71 9.68
CA GLU A 20 0.23 -0.43 8.76
C GLU A 20 -0.34 -0.15 7.37
N SER A 21 0.43 0.55 6.57
CA SER A 21 0.02 0.87 5.21
C SER A 21 1.23 0.90 4.28
N LEU A 22 0.97 0.68 2.99
CA LEU A 22 2.00 0.77 1.95
C LEU A 22 1.32 1.26 0.68
N VAL A 23 1.88 2.32 0.08
CA VAL A 23 1.35 2.87 -1.16
C VAL A 23 2.38 2.70 -2.27
N ILE A 24 1.90 2.31 -3.45
CA ILE A 24 2.75 2.14 -4.62
C ILE A 24 2.08 2.78 -5.83
N GLY A 25 2.89 3.04 -6.87
CA GLY A 25 2.38 3.46 -8.17
C GLY A 25 2.37 2.27 -9.13
N GLN A 26 1.24 2.03 -9.78
CA GLN A 26 1.10 1.00 -10.80
C GLN A 26 0.97 1.67 -12.16
N ASN A 27 1.69 1.15 -13.16
CA ASN A 27 1.54 1.60 -14.53
C ASN A 27 0.19 1.13 -15.07
N TRP A 28 -0.62 2.09 -15.53
CA TRP A 28 -1.99 1.80 -15.95
C TRP A 28 -2.38 2.70 -17.11
N LYS A 29 -2.65 2.11 -18.27
CA LYS A 29 -3.12 2.85 -19.46
C LYS A 29 -2.31 4.12 -19.77
N ASN A 30 -0.99 3.98 -19.84
CA ASN A 30 -0.04 5.08 -20.12
C ASN A 30 0.04 6.13 -19.01
N ASP A 31 -0.45 5.81 -17.82
CA ASP A 31 -0.41 6.70 -16.66
C ASP A 31 -0.04 5.88 -15.43
N THR A 32 0.04 6.52 -14.29
CA THR A 32 0.33 5.85 -13.02
C THR A 32 -0.83 6.05 -12.07
N ARG A 33 -1.33 4.94 -11.51
CA ARG A 33 -2.34 5.02 -10.45
C ARG A 33 -1.74 4.60 -9.14
N LEU A 34 -2.28 5.15 -8.05
CA LEU A 34 -1.83 4.78 -6.70
C LEU A 34 -2.67 3.62 -6.19
N ILE A 35 -1.98 2.66 -5.56
CA ILE A 35 -2.62 1.53 -4.90
C ILE A 35 -2.17 1.54 -3.45
N LEU A 36 -3.13 1.52 -2.53
CA LEU A 36 -2.86 1.52 -1.10
C LEU A 36 -3.14 0.14 -0.53
N PHE A 37 -2.13 -0.46 0.09
CA PHE A 37 -2.27 -1.69 0.86
C PHE A 37 -2.35 -1.34 2.33
N VAL A 38 -3.29 -1.92 3.06
CA VAL A 38 -3.48 -1.65 4.49
C VAL A 38 -3.51 -2.95 5.28
N VAL A 39 -2.86 -2.92 6.44
CA VAL A 39 -2.98 -3.98 7.45
C VAL A 39 -3.88 -3.43 8.54
N LEU A 40 -5.02 -4.08 8.74
CA LEU A 40 -6.01 -3.62 9.70
C LEU A 40 -5.82 -4.31 11.05
N ARG A 41 -6.40 -3.71 12.08
CA ARG A 41 -6.37 -4.30 13.43
C ARG A 41 -7.11 -5.62 13.44
N GLU A 42 -6.80 -6.44 14.44
CA GLU A 42 -7.46 -7.72 14.62
C GLU A 42 -8.98 -7.55 14.65
N ASN A 43 -9.69 -8.47 14.00
CA ASN A 43 -11.15 -8.47 13.89
C ASN A 43 -11.75 -7.32 13.06
N ILE A 44 -10.94 -6.56 12.37
CA ILE A 44 -11.42 -5.51 11.46
C ILE A 44 -11.20 -5.95 10.02
N GLN A 45 -12.22 -5.81 9.19
CA GLN A 45 -12.14 -6.12 7.77
C GLN A 45 -12.32 -4.85 6.95
N LEU A 46 -11.73 -4.85 5.77
CA LEU A 46 -11.83 -3.71 4.86
C LEU A 46 -13.23 -3.72 4.21
N THR A 47 -14.04 -2.76 4.60
CA THR A 47 -15.39 -2.59 4.06
C THR A 47 -15.42 -1.37 3.15
N GLY A 48 -16.52 -1.22 2.39
CA GLY A 48 -16.73 -0.04 1.57
C GLY A 48 -16.73 1.25 2.39
N GLU A 49 -17.26 1.20 3.61
CA GLU A 49 -17.25 2.35 4.51
C GLU A 49 -15.84 2.73 4.92
N LEU A 50 -15.01 1.74 5.27
CA LEU A 50 -13.64 2.02 5.68
C LEU A 50 -12.81 2.55 4.51
N ILE A 51 -13.01 2.01 3.32
CA ILE A 51 -12.36 2.53 2.12
C ILE A 51 -12.72 4.00 1.91
N LYS A 52 -13.99 4.34 2.09
CA LYS A 52 -14.46 5.71 1.94
C LYS A 52 -13.82 6.62 2.99
N ILE A 53 -13.72 6.16 4.24
CA ILE A 53 -13.09 6.91 5.31
C ILE A 53 -11.62 7.19 4.98
N ILE A 54 -10.90 6.18 4.49
CA ILE A 54 -9.50 6.32 4.11
C ILE A 54 -9.36 7.33 2.97
N LYS A 55 -10.18 7.21 1.93
CA LYS A 55 -10.12 8.11 0.78
C LYS A 55 -10.49 9.54 1.17
N ASP A 56 -11.50 9.73 2.00
CA ASP A 56 -11.90 11.06 2.47
C ASP A 56 -10.80 11.68 3.34
N GLN A 57 -10.16 10.90 4.20
CA GLN A 57 -9.06 11.39 5.02
C GLN A 57 -7.90 11.90 4.14
N LEU A 58 -7.58 11.18 3.09
CA LEU A 58 -6.52 11.58 2.17
C LEU A 58 -6.91 12.81 1.35
N ARG A 59 -8.16 12.86 0.89
CA ARG A 59 -8.63 13.99 0.10
C ARG A 59 -8.64 15.29 0.90
N THR A 60 -9.11 15.24 2.15
CA THR A 60 -9.22 16.43 2.99
C THR A 60 -7.93 16.78 3.71
N GLY A 61 -7.17 15.78 4.12
CA GLY A 61 -5.92 16.00 4.86
C GLY A 61 -4.69 16.24 4.00
N ALA A 62 -4.70 15.75 2.78
CA ALA A 62 -3.59 15.94 1.84
C ALA A 62 -4.08 16.66 0.58
N SER A 63 -4.56 15.92 -0.41
CA SER A 63 -5.16 16.50 -1.61
C SER A 63 -5.91 15.41 -2.39
N PRO A 64 -6.79 15.79 -3.35
CA PRO A 64 -7.42 14.80 -4.22
C PRO A 64 -6.43 13.95 -5.00
N ARG A 65 -5.23 14.46 -5.28
CA ARG A 65 -4.19 13.72 -5.99
C ARG A 65 -3.58 12.59 -5.16
N HIS A 66 -3.71 12.67 -3.83
CA HIS A 66 -3.17 11.65 -2.92
C HIS A 66 -4.16 10.51 -2.67
N VAL A 67 -5.37 10.58 -3.24
CA VAL A 67 -6.37 9.53 -3.05
C VAL A 67 -6.01 8.34 -3.95
N PRO A 68 -5.81 7.14 -3.38
CA PRO A 68 -5.48 5.97 -4.19
C PRO A 68 -6.68 5.51 -5.01
N SER A 69 -6.41 4.96 -6.19
CA SER A 69 -7.45 4.39 -7.04
C SER A 69 -8.00 3.10 -6.45
N ILE A 70 -7.15 2.32 -5.77
CA ILE A 70 -7.51 1.03 -5.20
C ILE A 70 -6.98 0.97 -3.78
N VAL A 71 -7.80 0.46 -2.86
CA VAL A 71 -7.39 0.16 -1.48
C VAL A 71 -7.57 -1.33 -1.26
N ILE A 72 -6.51 -2.01 -0.84
CA ILE A 72 -6.49 -3.47 -0.68
C ILE A 72 -6.04 -3.81 0.73
N GLN A 73 -6.78 -4.71 1.39
CA GLN A 73 -6.37 -5.24 2.69
C GLN A 73 -5.34 -6.35 2.49
N THR A 74 -4.25 -6.30 3.26
CA THR A 74 -3.24 -7.35 3.26
C THR A 74 -2.93 -7.76 4.69
N SER A 75 -2.43 -8.98 4.87
CA SER A 75 -2.05 -9.47 6.20
C SER A 75 -0.67 -8.99 6.63
N GLU A 76 0.23 -8.77 5.67
CA GLU A 76 1.59 -8.34 5.97
C GLU A 76 2.12 -7.42 4.87
N ILE A 77 3.00 -6.51 5.27
CA ILE A 77 3.72 -5.63 4.36
C ILE A 77 5.19 -6.04 4.37
N PRO A 78 5.84 -6.18 3.19
CA PRO A 78 7.25 -6.57 3.15
C PRO A 78 8.13 -5.57 3.88
N LYS A 79 9.01 -6.06 4.73
CA LYS A 79 9.93 -5.24 5.50
C LYS A 79 11.32 -5.82 5.45
N THR A 80 12.33 -4.95 5.55
CA THR A 80 13.72 -5.40 5.71
C THR A 80 13.89 -5.98 7.12
N LYS A 81 15.03 -6.65 7.36
CA LYS A 81 15.34 -7.20 8.68
C LYS A 81 15.46 -6.11 9.73
N SER A 82 15.69 -4.87 9.33
CA SER A 82 15.72 -3.72 10.24
C SER A 82 14.35 -3.09 10.47
N GLY A 83 13.29 -3.62 9.84
CA GLY A 83 11.92 -3.15 10.05
C GLY A 83 11.44 -2.06 9.10
N LYS A 84 12.20 -1.77 8.04
CA LYS A 84 11.79 -0.75 7.07
C LYS A 84 10.89 -1.33 5.98
N ILE A 85 9.82 -0.61 5.64
CA ILE A 85 8.91 -1.00 4.58
C ILE A 85 9.61 -0.95 3.22
N VAL A 86 9.42 -1.99 2.41
CA VAL A 86 10.04 -2.11 1.10
C VAL A 86 9.00 -1.87 0.00
N GLU A 87 8.78 -0.59 -0.33
CA GLU A 87 7.80 -0.20 -1.35
C GLU A 87 8.18 -0.71 -2.73
N LEU A 88 9.47 -0.64 -3.08
CA LEU A 88 9.94 -1.02 -4.41
C LEU A 88 9.67 -2.49 -4.72
N ALA A 89 9.76 -3.36 -3.73
CA ALA A 89 9.48 -4.78 -3.92
C ALA A 89 8.02 -5.00 -4.33
N VAL A 90 7.09 -4.37 -3.62
CA VAL A 90 5.68 -4.49 -3.94
C VAL A 90 5.37 -3.85 -5.28
N ARG A 91 5.94 -2.68 -5.55
CA ARG A 91 5.74 -2.00 -6.83
C ARG A 91 6.18 -2.89 -8.00
N ASP A 92 7.35 -3.50 -7.88
CA ASP A 92 7.86 -4.34 -8.95
C ASP A 92 6.99 -5.57 -9.17
N LEU A 93 6.55 -6.23 -8.10
CA LEU A 93 5.69 -7.41 -8.22
C LEU A 93 4.33 -7.08 -8.84
N VAL A 94 3.74 -5.96 -8.43
CA VAL A 94 2.44 -5.54 -8.96
C VAL A 94 2.56 -5.19 -10.45
N ASN A 95 3.71 -4.66 -10.88
CA ASN A 95 3.96 -4.33 -12.27
C ASN A 95 4.52 -5.51 -13.09
N GLY A 96 4.53 -6.70 -12.51
CA GLY A 96 4.94 -7.91 -13.22
C GLY A 96 6.44 -8.18 -13.26
N LYS A 97 7.21 -7.49 -12.45
CA LYS A 97 8.66 -7.67 -12.38
C LYS A 97 9.04 -8.58 -11.22
N GLU A 98 10.09 -9.38 -11.39
CA GLU A 98 10.59 -10.22 -10.31
C GLU A 98 11.57 -9.47 -9.40
N ILE A 99 11.60 -9.88 -8.13
CA ILE A 99 12.48 -9.28 -7.14
C ILE A 99 13.74 -10.12 -6.99
N LYS A 100 14.91 -9.46 -7.05
CA LYS A 100 16.19 -10.13 -6.93
C LYS A 100 16.64 -10.37 -5.49
N ASN A 101 16.19 -9.56 -4.56
CA ASN A 101 16.69 -9.56 -3.17
C ASN A 101 15.64 -9.96 -2.14
N ALA A 102 14.77 -10.91 -2.48
CA ALA A 102 13.72 -11.36 -1.57
C ALA A 102 14.30 -11.92 -0.26
N SER A 103 15.49 -12.52 -0.31
CA SER A 103 16.12 -13.07 0.89
C SER A 103 16.56 -12.02 1.91
N ALA A 104 16.66 -10.76 1.49
CA ALA A 104 17.00 -9.65 2.40
C ALA A 104 15.80 -9.22 3.25
N LEU A 105 14.61 -9.72 2.98
CA LEU A 105 13.41 -9.35 3.71
C LEU A 105 13.23 -10.22 4.96
N ALA A 106 12.64 -9.62 5.99
CA ALA A 106 12.31 -10.36 7.21
C ALA A 106 11.13 -11.30 6.99
N ASN A 107 10.24 -10.96 6.08
CA ASN A 107 9.00 -11.70 5.82
C ASN A 107 8.77 -11.91 4.31
N PRO A 108 9.68 -12.64 3.61
CA PRO A 108 9.57 -12.79 2.16
C PRO A 108 8.33 -13.58 1.71
N ASP A 109 7.74 -14.38 2.59
CA ASP A 109 6.55 -15.16 2.25
C ASP A 109 5.35 -14.29 1.89
N CYS A 110 5.27 -13.07 2.42
CA CYS A 110 4.17 -12.17 2.11
C CYS A 110 4.19 -11.69 0.64
N LEU A 111 5.31 -11.86 -0.05
CA LEU A 111 5.44 -11.45 -1.45
C LEU A 111 4.52 -12.24 -2.38
N ASP A 112 4.18 -13.47 -2.03
CA ASP A 112 3.29 -14.29 -2.85
C ASP A 112 1.91 -13.64 -3.01
N PHE A 113 1.43 -12.96 -1.99
CA PHE A 113 0.16 -12.23 -2.06
C PHE A 113 0.21 -11.18 -3.18
N TYR A 114 1.29 -10.41 -3.23
CA TYR A 114 1.45 -9.34 -4.23
C TYR A 114 1.72 -9.90 -5.61
N ARG A 115 2.48 -10.99 -5.69
CA ARG A 115 2.80 -11.65 -6.97
C ARG A 115 1.55 -12.19 -7.64
N ASN A 116 0.60 -12.68 -6.86
CA ASN A 116 -0.64 -13.28 -7.37
C ASN A 116 -1.80 -12.30 -7.52
N LEU A 117 -1.59 -11.03 -7.17
CA LEU A 117 -2.61 -10.00 -7.32
C LEU A 117 -2.90 -9.72 -8.80
N LYS A 118 -4.19 -9.67 -9.12
CA LYS A 118 -4.66 -9.30 -10.46
C LYS A 118 -5.44 -7.99 -10.35
N ILE A 119 -4.74 -6.90 -10.61
CA ILE A 119 -5.34 -5.58 -10.54
C ILE A 119 -4.93 -4.72 -11.72
#